data_4f1e1e17ab46d15d9597e1831fe776c6
#
_entry.id   4f1e1e17ab46d15d9597e1831fe776c6
#
_cell.length_a   1.000
_cell.length_b   1.000
_cell.length_c   1.000
_cell.angle_alpha   90.00
_cell.angle_beta   90.00
_cell.angle_gamma   90.00
#
_symmetry.space_group_name_H-M   'P 1'
#
loop_
_entity.id
_entity.type
_entity.pdbx_description
1 polymer ?
#
loop_
_entity_poly.entity_id
_entity_poly.type
_entity_poly.pdbx_seq_one_letter_code
_entity_poly.pdbx_strand_id
1 'polypeptide(L)'
;MWERTISCSSLSKTYSITGWRLGYVLAPERIIDRVKKVHDFLTVGAAAPLMEAATVGLCFPDSYYEELQAHYTHMKQLFCDGLRQFGLSFTDPQGAYYVLLDVSKYGVKD
;
A
#
# COMPACT_ATOMS: atom_id res chain seq x y z
N MET A 1 13.46 -5.25 -18.63
CA MET A 1 13.62 -5.53 -17.17
C MET A 1 12.60 -6.53 -16.62
N TRP A 2 11.47 -6.74 -17.30
CA TRP A 2 10.37 -7.65 -16.87
C TRP A 2 10.87 -9.04 -16.46
N GLU A 3 11.75 -9.66 -17.24
CA GLU A 3 12.28 -11.01 -17.00
C GLU A 3 13.01 -11.21 -15.66
N ARG A 4 13.31 -10.11 -14.96
CA ARG A 4 14.03 -10.10 -13.68
C ARG A 4 13.26 -9.35 -12.59
N THR A 5 11.98 -9.05 -12.82
CA THR A 5 11.16 -8.26 -11.90
C THR A 5 10.08 -9.13 -11.29
N ILE A 6 9.93 -9.04 -9.98
CA ILE A 6 8.78 -9.56 -9.24
C ILE A 6 8.14 -8.36 -8.57
N SER A 7 6.91 -8.03 -8.96
CA SER A 7 6.13 -6.95 -8.36
C SER A 7 5.12 -7.55 -7.40
N CYS A 8 5.20 -7.15 -6.13
CA CYS A 8 4.23 -7.53 -5.11
C CYS A 8 3.43 -6.29 -4.72
N SER A 9 2.12 -6.40 -4.73
CA SER A 9 1.24 -5.30 -4.36
C SER A 9 0.08 -5.77 -3.49
N SER A 10 -0.54 -4.83 -2.79
CA SER A 10 -1.66 -5.08 -1.89
C SER A 10 -2.88 -4.28 -2.31
N LEU A 11 -4.05 -4.87 -2.17
CA LEU A 11 -5.33 -4.20 -2.36
C LEU A 11 -5.82 -3.50 -1.08
N SER A 12 -5.14 -3.73 0.02
CA SER A 12 -5.56 -3.34 1.38
C SER A 12 -5.84 -1.85 1.54
N LYS A 13 -4.98 -0.98 0.99
CA LYS A 13 -5.04 0.47 1.22
C LYS A 13 -5.84 1.18 0.13
N THR A 14 -5.64 0.80 -1.11
CA THR A 14 -6.33 1.39 -2.25
C THR A 14 -7.85 1.26 -2.16
N TYR A 15 -8.34 0.14 -1.62
CA TYR A 15 -9.77 -0.16 -1.51
C TYR A 15 -10.29 -0.21 -0.07
N SER A 16 -9.48 0.21 0.91
CA SER A 16 -9.83 0.20 2.35
C SER A 16 -10.24 -1.18 2.88
N ILE A 17 -9.66 -2.25 2.32
CA ILE A 17 -9.98 -3.65 2.63
C ILE A 17 -8.85 -4.38 3.37
N THR A 18 -8.14 -3.70 4.24
CA THR A 18 -6.98 -4.24 4.96
C THR A 18 -7.27 -5.59 5.64
N GLY A 19 -8.46 -5.76 6.23
CA GLY A 19 -8.89 -7.00 6.88
C GLY A 19 -9.09 -8.19 5.93
N TRP A 20 -9.25 -7.96 4.64
CA TRP A 20 -9.49 -9.02 3.65
C TRP A 20 -8.23 -9.82 3.32
N ARG A 21 -7.04 -9.31 3.63
CA ARG A 21 -5.76 -9.95 3.39
C ARG A 21 -5.51 -10.32 1.92
N LEU A 22 -5.88 -9.42 1.00
CA LEU A 22 -5.71 -9.60 -0.44
C LEU A 22 -4.53 -8.76 -0.98
N GLY A 23 -3.81 -9.37 -1.89
CA GLY A 23 -2.75 -8.78 -2.67
C GLY A 23 -2.47 -9.61 -3.91
N TYR A 24 -1.50 -9.20 -4.71
CA TYR A 24 -1.14 -9.91 -5.92
C TYR A 24 0.36 -9.83 -6.21
N VAL A 25 0.83 -10.79 -6.97
CA VAL A 25 2.21 -10.86 -7.47
C VAL A 25 2.17 -10.89 -8.99
N LEU A 26 2.96 -10.03 -9.61
CA LEU A 26 3.20 -10.01 -11.05
C LEU A 26 4.66 -10.37 -11.32
N ALA A 27 4.88 -11.38 -12.10
CA ALA A 27 6.21 -11.86 -12.49
C ALA A 27 6.13 -12.68 -13.76
N PRO A 28 7.26 -12.98 -14.44
CA PRO A 28 7.28 -13.94 -15.54
C PRO A 28 6.71 -15.30 -15.15
N GLU A 29 6.03 -15.96 -16.07
CA GLU A 29 5.31 -17.23 -15.86
C GLU A 29 6.15 -18.28 -15.11
N ARG A 30 7.42 -18.47 -15.52
CA ARG A 30 8.36 -19.43 -14.89
C ARG A 30 8.56 -19.17 -13.38
N ILE A 31 8.41 -17.91 -12.93
CA ILE A 31 8.50 -17.52 -11.53
C ILE A 31 7.16 -17.78 -10.86
N ILE A 32 6.06 -17.35 -11.48
CA ILE A 32 4.70 -17.53 -10.95
C ILE A 32 4.39 -19.00 -10.72
N ASP A 33 4.81 -19.90 -11.58
CA ASP A 33 4.62 -21.35 -11.41
C ASP A 33 5.30 -21.90 -10.15
N ARG A 34 6.43 -21.31 -9.76
CA ARG A 34 7.12 -21.69 -8.52
C ARG A 34 6.43 -21.07 -7.30
N VAL A 35 6.05 -19.79 -7.43
CA VAL A 35 5.32 -19.07 -6.37
C VAL A 35 4.01 -19.79 -6.04
N LYS A 36 3.22 -20.19 -7.05
CA LYS A 36 1.97 -20.93 -6.84
C LYS A 36 2.17 -22.19 -5.99
N LYS A 37 3.20 -22.99 -6.32
CA LYS A 37 3.49 -24.22 -5.56
C LYS A 37 3.80 -23.96 -4.10
N VAL A 38 4.63 -22.94 -3.81
CA VAL A 38 4.98 -22.57 -2.45
C VAL A 38 3.79 -21.99 -1.71
N HIS A 39 3.03 -21.10 -2.36
CA HIS A 39 1.86 -20.47 -1.79
C HIS A 39 0.77 -21.47 -1.41
N ASP A 40 0.55 -22.49 -2.25
CA ASP A 40 -0.41 -23.56 -1.97
C ASP A 40 -0.09 -24.28 -0.66
N PHE A 41 1.19 -24.59 -0.41
CA PHE A 41 1.62 -25.22 0.84
C PHE A 41 1.60 -24.29 2.06
N LEU A 42 1.80 -22.97 1.86
CA LEU A 42 1.84 -22.02 2.96
C LEU A 42 0.46 -21.57 3.42
N THR A 43 -0.47 -21.32 2.50
CA THR A 43 -1.74 -20.67 2.79
C THR A 43 -2.94 -21.27 2.07
N VAL A 44 -2.73 -22.22 1.18
CA VAL A 44 -3.73 -22.79 0.24
C VAL A 44 -4.22 -21.73 -0.77
N GLY A 45 -4.59 -20.55 -0.31
CA GLY A 45 -5.04 -19.42 -1.14
C GLY A 45 -5.76 -18.35 -0.32
N ALA A 46 -6.09 -17.26 -0.97
CA ALA A 46 -6.95 -16.25 -0.39
C ALA A 46 -8.42 -16.68 -0.44
N ALA A 47 -9.27 -16.09 0.39
CA ALA A 47 -10.69 -16.42 0.42
C ALA A 47 -11.37 -16.11 -0.92
N ALA A 48 -11.90 -17.12 -1.60
CA ALA A 48 -12.49 -17.00 -2.94
C ALA A 48 -13.59 -15.92 -3.04
N PRO A 49 -14.55 -15.80 -2.10
CA PRO A 49 -15.55 -14.73 -2.15
C PRO A 49 -14.96 -13.33 -2.10
N LEU A 50 -13.88 -13.14 -1.34
CA LEU A 50 -13.21 -11.85 -1.23
C LEU A 50 -12.38 -11.53 -2.49
N MET A 51 -11.79 -12.54 -3.13
CA MET A 51 -11.11 -12.37 -4.42
C MET A 51 -12.10 -11.95 -5.50
N GLU A 52 -13.28 -12.58 -5.56
CA GLU A 52 -14.35 -12.21 -6.49
C GLU A 52 -14.81 -10.76 -6.26
N ALA A 53 -15.10 -10.40 -5.02
CA ALA A 53 -15.48 -9.03 -4.67
C ALA A 53 -14.38 -8.00 -5.02
N ALA A 54 -13.11 -8.35 -4.89
CA ALA A 54 -11.99 -7.46 -5.22
C ALA A 54 -11.90 -7.15 -6.73
N THR A 55 -12.45 -8.00 -7.60
CA THR A 55 -12.49 -7.73 -9.05
C THR A 55 -13.27 -6.48 -9.37
N VAL A 56 -14.31 -6.17 -8.60
CA VAL A 56 -15.09 -4.93 -8.74
C VAL A 56 -14.19 -3.71 -8.53
N GLY A 57 -13.36 -3.72 -7.47
CA GLY A 57 -12.41 -2.64 -7.21
C GLY A 57 -11.37 -2.46 -8.33
N LEU A 58 -10.87 -3.56 -8.87
CA LEU A 58 -9.91 -3.53 -9.98
C LEU A 58 -10.50 -2.97 -11.29
N CYS A 59 -11.83 -2.93 -11.40
CA CYS A 59 -12.55 -2.35 -12.53
C CYS A 59 -13.03 -0.91 -12.28
N PHE A 60 -12.64 -0.28 -11.18
CA PHE A 60 -13.01 1.11 -10.92
C PHE A 60 -12.41 2.05 -11.97
N PRO A 61 -13.12 3.12 -12.36
CA PRO A 61 -12.63 4.10 -13.32
C PRO A 61 -11.48 4.93 -12.75
N ASP A 62 -10.71 5.57 -13.61
CA ASP A 62 -9.58 6.42 -13.22
C ASP A 62 -9.98 7.52 -12.24
N SER A 63 -11.21 8.05 -12.36
CA SER A 63 -11.76 9.05 -11.44
C SER A 63 -11.71 8.63 -9.96
N TYR A 64 -11.89 7.34 -9.67
CA TYR A 64 -11.74 6.83 -8.31
C TYR A 64 -10.33 7.07 -7.75
N TYR A 65 -9.32 6.81 -8.57
CA TYR A 65 -7.91 6.97 -8.15
C TYR A 65 -7.51 8.44 -8.08
N GLU A 66 -8.04 9.27 -8.96
CA GLU A 66 -7.84 10.74 -8.94
C GLU A 66 -8.43 11.36 -7.68
N GLU A 67 -9.66 11.00 -7.32
CA GLU A 67 -10.33 11.45 -6.10
C GLU A 67 -9.56 10.97 -4.84
N LEU A 68 -9.13 9.72 -4.83
CA LEU A 68 -8.34 9.15 -3.74
C LEU A 68 -7.01 9.89 -3.56
N GLN A 69 -6.31 10.19 -4.66
CA GLN A 69 -5.07 10.95 -4.65
C GLN A 69 -5.28 12.38 -4.15
N ALA A 70 -6.33 13.06 -4.62
CA ALA A 70 -6.67 14.42 -4.19
C ALA A 70 -6.98 14.45 -2.69
N HIS A 71 -7.77 13.48 -2.19
CA HIS A 71 -8.09 13.35 -0.78
C HIS A 71 -6.82 13.20 0.07
N TYR A 72 -5.95 12.24 -0.25
CA TYR A 72 -4.72 12.01 0.53
C TYR A 72 -3.71 13.16 0.40
N THR A 73 -3.66 13.84 -0.73
CA THR A 73 -2.83 15.05 -0.89
C THR A 73 -3.29 16.14 0.06
N HIS A 74 -4.60 16.37 0.15
CA HIS A 74 -5.17 17.34 1.09
C HIS A 74 -4.87 16.95 2.55
N MET A 75 -5.07 15.68 2.91
CA MET A 75 -4.79 15.19 4.27
C MET A 75 -3.30 15.29 4.62
N LYS A 76 -2.40 15.01 3.67
CA LYS A 76 -0.97 15.23 3.83
C LYS A 76 -0.66 16.70 4.16
N GLN A 77 -1.20 17.63 3.37
CA GLN A 77 -0.98 19.06 3.58
C GLN A 77 -1.43 19.49 4.98
N LEU A 78 -2.68 19.15 5.34
CA LEU A 78 -3.25 19.48 6.63
C LEU A 78 -2.39 18.96 7.80
N PHE A 79 -1.97 17.70 7.72
CA PHE A 79 -1.17 17.06 8.77
C PHE A 79 0.25 17.66 8.84
N CYS A 80 0.93 17.82 7.71
CA CYS A 80 2.28 18.37 7.67
C CYS A 80 2.31 19.84 8.10
N ASP A 81 1.29 20.62 7.76
CA ASP A 81 1.21 22.01 8.19
C ASP A 81 0.98 22.12 9.71
N GLY A 82 0.17 21.22 10.28
CA GLY A 82 0.03 21.11 11.73
C GLY A 82 1.37 20.78 12.40
N LEU A 83 2.13 19.82 11.87
CA LEU A 83 3.46 19.48 12.40
C LEU A 83 4.43 20.68 12.36
N ARG A 84 4.43 21.44 11.26
CA ARG A 84 5.25 22.65 11.10
C ARG A 84 4.86 23.74 12.12
N GLN A 85 3.57 23.96 12.36
CA GLN A 85 3.07 24.90 13.36
C GLN A 85 3.57 24.58 14.77
N PHE A 86 3.70 23.30 15.11
CA PHE A 86 4.27 22.85 16.38
C PHE A 86 5.81 22.81 16.39
N GLY A 87 6.48 23.26 15.34
CA GLY A 87 7.94 23.27 15.24
C GLY A 87 8.57 21.87 15.25
N LEU A 88 7.85 20.86 14.74
CA LEU A 88 8.33 19.50 14.63
C LEU A 88 9.12 19.32 13.33
N SER A 89 10.28 18.70 13.45
CA SER A 89 11.10 18.33 12.29
C SER A 89 10.67 16.98 11.75
N PHE A 90 10.49 16.87 10.44
CA PHE A 90 10.10 15.64 9.79
C PHE A 90 10.59 15.58 8.34
N THR A 91 10.66 14.38 7.79
CA THR A 91 10.93 14.16 6.36
C THR A 91 9.64 14.35 5.58
N ASP A 92 9.63 15.22 4.56
CA ASP A 92 8.46 15.44 3.72
C ASP A 92 8.09 14.14 2.99
N PRO A 93 6.90 13.57 3.24
CA PRO A 93 6.50 12.28 2.67
C PRO A 93 6.26 12.40 1.16
N GLN A 94 6.91 11.54 0.39
CA GLN A 94 6.75 11.46 -1.06
C GLN A 94 5.71 10.41 -1.48
N GLY A 95 5.26 9.60 -0.57
CA GLY A 95 4.25 8.57 -0.79
C GLY A 95 3.84 7.89 0.50
N ALA A 96 2.95 6.92 0.41
CA ALA A 96 2.33 6.23 1.54
C ALA A 96 1.58 7.20 2.49
N TYR A 97 1.29 6.77 3.71
CA TYR A 97 0.59 7.58 4.73
C TYR A 97 1.39 7.66 6.05
N TYR A 98 2.71 7.50 5.95
CA TYR A 98 3.63 7.62 7.08
C TYR A 98 4.40 8.93 7.02
N VAL A 99 4.68 9.51 8.18
CA VAL A 99 5.61 10.61 8.38
C VAL A 99 6.63 10.20 9.41
N LEU A 100 7.91 10.40 9.10
CA LEU A 100 8.99 10.17 10.05
C LEU A 100 9.31 11.49 10.77
N LEU A 101 9.09 11.51 12.09
CA LEU A 101 9.41 12.66 12.94
C LEU A 101 10.79 12.51 13.55
N ASP A 102 11.56 13.60 13.56
CA ASP A 102 12.78 13.68 14.35
C ASP A 102 12.42 14.01 15.81
N VAL A 103 12.59 13.02 16.66
CA VAL A 103 12.33 13.14 18.11
C VAL A 103 13.60 13.30 18.95
N SER A 104 14.78 13.44 18.32
CA SER A 104 16.08 13.54 19.01
C SER A 104 16.12 14.65 20.05
N LYS A 105 15.48 15.79 19.78
CA LYS A 105 15.41 16.93 20.71
C LYS A 105 14.65 16.65 22.01
N TYR A 106 13.88 15.56 22.07
CA TYR A 106 13.14 15.17 23.27
C TYR A 106 13.86 14.12 24.12
N GLY A 107 15.11 13.76 23.76
CA GLY A 107 15.90 12.78 24.50
C GLY A 107 15.38 11.34 24.40
N VAL A 108 14.46 11.08 23.50
CA VAL A 108 13.97 9.74 23.21
C VAL A 108 15.06 8.99 22.42
N LYS A 109 15.46 7.81 22.92
CA LYS A 109 16.34 6.88 22.22
C LYS A 109 15.50 5.70 21.74
N ASP A 110 15.89 5.14 20.59
CA ASP A 110 15.31 3.91 20.05
C ASP A 110 15.54 2.71 20.98
#